data_404d95a2a20425b2a55eee1f78b692b2
#
_entry.id   404d95a2a20425b2a55eee1f78b692b2
#
_cell.length_a   1.000
_cell.length_b   1.000
_cell.length_c   1.000
_cell.angle_alpha   90.00
_cell.angle_beta   90.00
_cell.angle_gamma   90.00
#
_symmetry.space_group_name_H-M   'P 1'
#
loop_
_entity.id
_entity.type
_entity.pdbx_description
1 polymer ?
#
loop_
_entity_poly.entity_id
_entity_poly.type
_entity_poly.pdbx_seq_one_letter_code
_entity_poly.pdbx_strand_id
1 'polypeptide(L)'
;MSNQIKASTHTLGEIVVKFEMPKQFIDDINNVFDEKEATTVDWTTQLAGKIKKEKLVNHLLSDDMKIIFQSCFQEYMRRCGTTLVQTHQLVLDNAWINDMFAGEYNPCHFHASKNSLVGLSSVLFLKTPDTYGEEIINPKTPSNGHLEFIGGAQHSLSISQFRTSPKVGDFFVFPYTLVHGVYPFSGTDQVRRTLSYNCDILPKVMVKTK
;
A
#
# COMPACT_ATOMS: atom_id res chain seq x y z
N MET A 1 -9.99 23.57 -41.95
CA MET A 1 -9.13 22.58 -41.25
C MET A 1 -8.99 23.07 -39.82
N SER A 2 -9.48 22.31 -38.85
CA SER A 2 -9.39 22.71 -37.45
C SER A 2 -7.93 22.47 -36.98
N ASN A 3 -7.21 23.54 -36.68
CA ASN A 3 -5.89 23.48 -36.07
C ASN A 3 -6.04 23.04 -34.62
N GLN A 4 -6.19 21.74 -34.43
CA GLN A 4 -6.26 21.15 -33.08
C GLN A 4 -4.87 21.13 -32.49
N ILE A 5 -4.64 21.94 -31.45
CA ILE A 5 -3.40 21.92 -30.65
C ILE A 5 -3.34 20.58 -29.93
N LYS A 6 -2.29 19.80 -30.19
CA LYS A 6 -2.02 18.56 -29.49
C LYS A 6 -1.16 18.88 -28.26
N ALA A 7 -1.55 18.35 -27.09
CA ALA A 7 -0.79 18.46 -25.85
C ALA A 7 -0.47 17.08 -25.31
N SER A 8 0.68 16.94 -24.65
CA SER A 8 1.06 15.77 -23.89
C SER A 8 1.52 16.20 -22.50
N THR A 9 1.26 15.37 -21.50
CA THR A 9 1.69 15.60 -20.11
C THR A 9 2.72 14.54 -19.75
N HIS A 10 3.81 14.96 -19.12
CA HIS A 10 4.85 14.06 -18.59
C HIS A 10 4.89 14.24 -17.07
N THR A 11 4.77 13.13 -16.35
CA THR A 11 4.86 13.09 -14.87
C THR A 11 6.30 12.84 -14.47
N LEU A 12 6.82 13.63 -13.53
CA LEU A 12 8.16 13.48 -12.97
C LEU A 12 8.03 13.20 -11.47
N GLY A 13 8.83 12.26 -10.97
CA GLY A 13 8.84 11.87 -9.55
C GLY A 13 8.36 10.46 -9.30
N GLU A 14 8.02 10.18 -8.04
CA GLU A 14 7.53 8.87 -7.62
C GLU A 14 6.17 8.54 -8.26
N ILE A 15 5.98 7.25 -8.53
CA ILE A 15 4.76 6.74 -9.13
C ILE A 15 4.02 5.90 -8.10
N VAL A 16 2.72 6.14 -7.97
CA VAL A 16 1.79 5.26 -7.24
C VAL A 16 0.89 4.60 -8.27
N VAL A 17 0.84 3.28 -8.26
CA VAL A 17 -0.09 2.53 -9.11
C VAL A 17 -1.20 1.95 -8.27
N LYS A 18 -2.44 2.22 -8.66
CA LYS A 18 -3.62 1.61 -8.06
C LYS A 18 -4.14 0.47 -8.93
N PHE A 19 -4.35 -0.68 -8.33
CA PHE A 19 -5.07 -1.82 -8.91
C PHE A 19 -6.43 -1.97 -8.21
N GLU A 20 -7.38 -2.59 -8.89
CA GLU A 20 -8.67 -2.99 -8.33
C GLU A 20 -8.70 -4.51 -8.25
N MET A 21 -8.67 -5.03 -7.01
CA MET A 21 -8.61 -6.46 -6.77
C MET A 21 -10.00 -7.10 -6.78
N PRO A 22 -10.14 -8.31 -7.34
CA PRO A 22 -11.44 -8.99 -7.38
C PRO A 22 -12.00 -9.25 -5.97
N LYS A 23 -13.33 -9.13 -5.82
CA LYS A 23 -14.00 -9.38 -4.54
C LYS A 23 -13.67 -10.77 -3.95
N GLN A 24 -13.64 -11.81 -4.77
CA GLN A 24 -13.29 -13.15 -4.32
C GLN A 24 -11.92 -13.21 -3.66
N PHE A 25 -10.92 -12.54 -4.25
CA PHE A 25 -9.57 -12.47 -3.68
C PHE A 25 -9.54 -11.79 -2.30
N ILE A 26 -10.34 -10.73 -2.12
CA ILE A 26 -10.50 -10.04 -0.85
C ILE A 26 -11.16 -10.94 0.20
N ASP A 27 -12.23 -11.63 -0.20
CA ASP A 27 -12.96 -12.55 0.66
C ASP A 27 -12.05 -13.72 1.10
N ASP A 28 -11.26 -14.29 0.21
CA ASP A 28 -10.34 -15.39 0.50
C ASP A 28 -9.27 -14.98 1.53
N ILE A 29 -8.69 -13.78 1.40
CA ILE A 29 -7.71 -13.26 2.37
C ILE A 29 -8.38 -13.03 3.73
N ASN A 30 -9.55 -12.39 3.75
CA ASN A 30 -10.28 -12.16 5.00
C ASN A 30 -10.63 -13.48 5.70
N ASN A 31 -11.14 -14.46 4.98
CA ASN A 31 -11.54 -15.75 5.53
C ASN A 31 -10.35 -16.50 6.14
N VAL A 32 -9.23 -16.60 5.41
CA VAL A 32 -8.05 -17.30 5.92
C VAL A 32 -7.44 -16.58 7.13
N PHE A 33 -7.49 -15.25 7.16
CA PHE A 33 -7.03 -14.50 8.33
C PHE A 33 -7.96 -14.66 9.52
N ASP A 34 -9.27 -14.49 9.33
CA ASP A 34 -10.27 -14.60 10.41
C ASP A 34 -10.27 -16.04 11.03
N GLU A 35 -10.06 -17.09 10.22
CA GLU A 35 -9.93 -18.47 10.69
C GLU A 35 -8.62 -18.76 11.44
N LYS A 36 -7.52 -18.14 11.03
CA LYS A 36 -6.16 -18.50 11.47
C LYS A 36 -5.44 -17.38 12.21
N GLU A 37 -6.14 -16.33 12.62
CA GLU A 37 -5.54 -15.19 13.32
C GLU A 37 -4.69 -15.60 14.52
N ALA A 38 -5.14 -16.59 15.30
CA ALA A 38 -4.42 -17.10 16.47
C ALA A 38 -3.04 -17.70 16.13
N THR A 39 -2.79 -18.05 14.86
CA THR A 39 -1.49 -18.58 14.41
C THR A 39 -0.53 -17.50 13.93
N THR A 40 -0.99 -16.25 13.85
CA THR A 40 -0.18 -15.14 13.35
C THR A 40 0.77 -14.60 14.41
N VAL A 41 1.86 -13.98 13.96
CA VAL A 41 2.83 -13.34 14.84
C VAL A 41 2.45 -11.89 15.05
N ASP A 42 2.50 -11.42 16.31
CA ASP A 42 2.33 -10.00 16.61
C ASP A 42 3.46 -9.18 15.97
N TRP A 43 3.09 -8.16 15.18
CA TRP A 43 4.01 -7.33 14.43
C TRP A 43 3.98 -5.86 14.87
N THR A 44 3.12 -5.52 15.83
CA THR A 44 2.83 -4.16 16.31
C THR A 44 4.08 -3.39 16.74
N THR A 45 5.07 -4.07 17.32
CA THR A 45 6.31 -3.42 17.79
C THR A 45 7.32 -3.17 16.67
N GLN A 46 7.09 -3.66 15.47
CA GLN A 46 7.98 -3.52 14.32
C GLN A 46 7.58 -2.37 13.38
N LEU A 47 6.39 -1.80 13.59
CA LEU A 47 5.79 -0.81 12.73
C LEU A 47 5.65 0.54 13.42
N ALA A 48 5.53 1.60 12.62
CA ALA A 48 5.26 2.93 13.11
C ALA A 48 3.76 3.11 13.37
N GLY A 49 3.38 3.87 14.39
CA GLY A 49 1.99 4.28 14.57
C GLY A 49 1.37 3.93 15.92
N LYS A 50 0.07 4.06 15.98
CA LYS A 50 -0.79 3.72 17.12
C LYS A 50 -1.85 2.70 16.74
N ILE A 51 -1.47 1.69 15.97
CA ILE A 51 -2.34 0.58 15.62
C ILE A 51 -2.04 -0.56 16.60
N LYS A 52 -3.06 -1.05 17.28
CA LYS A 52 -2.90 -2.07 18.34
C LYS A 52 -2.89 -3.49 17.81
N LYS A 53 -3.35 -3.69 16.59
CA LYS A 53 -3.49 -5.02 16.00
C LYS A 53 -2.84 -5.07 14.63
N GLU A 54 -1.58 -5.46 14.61
CA GLU A 54 -0.77 -5.67 13.42
C GLU A 54 -0.18 -7.07 13.46
N LYS A 55 -0.44 -7.88 12.44
CA LYS A 55 -0.14 -9.31 12.41
C LYS A 55 0.62 -9.71 11.17
N LEU A 56 1.79 -10.34 11.34
CA LEU A 56 2.55 -10.93 10.24
C LEU A 56 1.80 -12.14 9.69
N VAL A 57 1.58 -12.18 8.36
CA VAL A 57 0.69 -13.15 7.72
C VAL A 57 1.30 -13.90 6.54
N ASN A 58 2.61 -13.83 6.33
CA ASN A 58 3.27 -14.49 5.18
C ASN A 58 2.87 -15.96 5.00
N HIS A 59 2.73 -16.71 6.11
CA HIS A 59 2.41 -18.13 6.11
C HIS A 59 0.93 -18.43 5.82
N LEU A 60 0.06 -17.42 5.88
CA LEU A 60 -1.37 -17.56 5.56
C LEU A 60 -1.65 -17.36 4.07
N LEU A 61 -0.74 -16.68 3.36
CA LEU A 61 -0.92 -16.41 1.94
C LEU A 61 -0.52 -17.66 1.13
N SER A 62 -1.47 -18.20 0.37
CA SER A 62 -1.22 -19.29 -0.56
C SER A 62 -0.26 -18.88 -1.67
N ASP A 63 0.33 -19.84 -2.37
CA ASP A 63 1.23 -19.55 -3.49
C ASP A 63 0.49 -18.84 -4.63
N ASP A 64 -0.79 -19.16 -4.87
CA ASP A 64 -1.62 -18.45 -5.85
C ASP A 64 -1.81 -16.97 -5.47
N MET A 65 -2.08 -16.69 -4.19
CA MET A 65 -2.16 -15.29 -3.69
C MET A 65 -0.85 -14.55 -3.88
N LYS A 66 0.29 -15.19 -3.58
CA LYS A 66 1.62 -14.60 -3.77
C LYS A 66 1.92 -14.31 -5.24
N ILE A 67 1.53 -15.21 -6.16
CA ILE A 67 1.68 -15.00 -7.60
C ILE A 67 0.88 -13.78 -8.07
N ILE A 68 -0.33 -13.58 -7.56
CA ILE A 68 -1.14 -12.40 -7.89
C ILE A 68 -0.45 -11.12 -7.43
N PHE A 69 0.03 -11.06 -6.19
CA PHE A 69 0.79 -9.90 -5.69
C PHE A 69 2.05 -9.66 -6.51
N GLN A 70 2.82 -10.70 -6.79
CA GLN A 70 4.03 -10.59 -7.60
C GLN A 70 3.74 -10.07 -9.00
N SER A 71 2.64 -10.46 -9.61
CA SER A 71 2.20 -9.97 -10.92
C SER A 71 1.88 -8.47 -10.87
N CYS A 72 1.25 -7.98 -9.79
CA CYS A 72 1.00 -6.55 -9.60
C CYS A 72 2.32 -5.76 -9.44
N PHE A 73 3.29 -6.28 -8.69
CA PHE A 73 4.61 -5.65 -8.57
C PHE A 73 5.36 -5.63 -9.90
N GLN A 74 5.27 -6.70 -10.70
CA GLN A 74 5.85 -6.74 -12.05
C GLN A 74 5.19 -5.69 -12.97
N GLU A 75 3.87 -5.58 -12.92
CA GLU A 75 3.13 -4.57 -13.69
C GLU A 75 3.49 -3.15 -13.26
N TYR A 76 3.69 -2.90 -11.95
CA TYR A 76 4.22 -1.63 -11.46
C TYR A 76 5.56 -1.30 -12.13
N MET A 77 6.52 -2.22 -12.11
CA MET A 77 7.85 -2.04 -12.71
C MET A 77 7.75 -1.76 -14.22
N ARG A 78 6.85 -2.45 -14.91
CA ARG A 78 6.58 -2.23 -16.34
C ARG A 78 6.05 -0.81 -16.61
N ARG A 79 5.14 -0.32 -15.77
CA ARG A 79 4.56 1.04 -15.89
C ARG A 79 5.59 2.13 -15.61
N CYS A 80 6.51 1.90 -14.71
CA CYS A 80 7.61 2.83 -14.45
C CYS A 80 8.61 2.93 -15.61
N GLY A 81 8.57 2.01 -16.58
CA GLY A 81 9.51 2.00 -17.72
C GLY A 81 10.96 1.81 -17.31
N THR A 82 11.20 1.24 -16.11
CA THR A 82 12.56 1.07 -15.57
C THR A 82 13.30 -0.09 -16.23
N THR A 83 14.60 0.09 -16.48
CA THR A 83 15.48 -0.98 -16.95
C THR A 83 15.87 -1.99 -15.87
N LEU A 84 15.51 -1.72 -14.63
CA LEU A 84 15.82 -2.62 -13.49
C LEU A 84 15.22 -4.02 -13.69
N VAL A 85 14.11 -4.17 -14.38
CA VAL A 85 13.48 -5.49 -14.68
C VAL A 85 14.44 -6.44 -15.43
N GLN A 86 15.41 -5.92 -16.14
CA GLN A 86 16.39 -6.73 -16.91
C GLN A 86 17.46 -7.32 -16.01
N THR A 87 17.90 -6.58 -14.99
CA THR A 87 19.06 -6.89 -14.15
C THR A 87 18.71 -7.27 -12.73
N HIS A 88 17.46 -7.03 -12.30
CA HIS A 88 16.96 -7.29 -10.95
C HIS A 88 15.78 -8.24 -10.98
N GLN A 89 15.49 -8.82 -9.85
CA GLN A 89 14.33 -9.66 -9.58
C GLN A 89 13.54 -9.08 -8.41
N LEU A 90 12.26 -9.40 -8.38
CA LEU A 90 11.34 -9.08 -7.32
C LEU A 90 11.29 -10.22 -6.31
N VAL A 91 11.55 -9.92 -5.05
CA VAL A 91 11.54 -10.89 -3.95
C VAL A 91 10.54 -10.42 -2.91
N LEU A 92 9.44 -11.17 -2.77
CA LEU A 92 8.43 -10.90 -1.75
C LEU A 92 9.05 -11.01 -0.36
N ASP A 93 8.84 -10.00 0.48
CA ASP A 93 9.37 -9.92 1.84
C ASP A 93 8.25 -10.14 2.87
N ASN A 94 8.02 -9.19 3.76
CA ASN A 94 7.01 -9.32 4.81
C ASN A 94 5.63 -8.87 4.32
N ALA A 95 4.62 -9.66 4.69
CA ALA A 95 3.21 -9.33 4.55
C ALA A 95 2.56 -9.27 5.93
N TRP A 96 1.82 -8.19 6.21
CA TRP A 96 1.12 -8.04 7.48
C TRP A 96 -0.25 -7.42 7.31
N ILE A 97 -1.17 -7.80 8.20
CA ILE A 97 -2.50 -7.21 8.30
C ILE A 97 -2.52 -6.19 9.43
N ASN A 98 -3.11 -5.04 9.14
CA ASN A 98 -3.41 -3.98 10.10
C ASN A 98 -4.93 -3.93 10.28
N ASP A 99 -5.40 -4.20 11.50
CA ASP A 99 -6.76 -3.90 11.93
C ASP A 99 -6.73 -2.58 12.72
N MET A 100 -7.10 -1.49 12.06
CA MET A 100 -7.11 -0.14 12.61
C MET A 100 -8.51 0.24 13.08
N PHE A 101 -8.62 0.73 14.30
CA PHE A 101 -9.85 1.18 14.93
C PHE A 101 -9.90 2.71 15.08
N ALA A 102 -11.07 3.23 15.47
CA ALA A 102 -11.27 4.66 15.68
C ALA A 102 -10.23 5.24 16.65
N GLY A 103 -9.66 6.41 16.30
CA GLY A 103 -8.62 7.08 17.05
C GLY A 103 -7.20 6.54 16.83
N GLU A 104 -7.05 5.43 16.14
CA GLU A 104 -5.74 4.92 15.73
C GLU A 104 -5.29 5.57 14.42
N TYR A 105 -3.99 5.59 14.17
CA TYR A 105 -3.40 6.17 12.96
C TYR A 105 -2.03 5.58 12.66
N ASN A 106 -1.59 5.74 11.42
CA ASN A 106 -0.23 5.44 11.01
C ASN A 106 0.45 6.75 10.59
N PRO A 107 1.46 7.27 11.34
CA PRO A 107 2.13 8.51 11.01
C PRO A 107 2.86 8.43 9.68
N CYS A 108 3.23 9.58 9.12
CA CYS A 108 4.07 9.62 7.93
C CYS A 108 5.36 8.85 8.17
N HIS A 109 5.62 7.88 7.31
CA HIS A 109 6.78 7.00 7.35
C HIS A 109 7.14 6.54 5.93
N PHE A 110 8.25 5.83 5.82
CA PHE A 110 8.70 5.15 4.61
C PHE A 110 9.19 3.74 4.97
N HIS A 111 9.45 2.91 3.97
CA HIS A 111 9.90 1.53 4.18
C HIS A 111 11.35 1.33 3.80
N ALA A 112 11.92 0.29 4.37
CA ALA A 112 13.19 -0.32 3.97
C ALA A 112 13.16 -1.78 4.41
N SER A 113 13.87 -2.66 3.72
CA SER A 113 14.10 -4.01 4.20
C SER A 113 15.52 -4.19 4.73
N LYS A 114 15.76 -5.31 5.39
CA LYS A 114 17.12 -5.70 5.82
C LYS A 114 18.03 -6.04 4.64
N ASN A 115 17.45 -6.38 3.49
CA ASN A 115 18.17 -6.85 2.31
C ASN A 115 18.38 -5.75 1.27
N SER A 116 17.49 -4.77 1.22
CA SER A 116 17.51 -3.73 0.20
C SER A 116 16.90 -2.42 0.68
N LEU A 117 17.48 -1.31 0.24
CA LEU A 117 16.86 0.02 0.31
C LEU A 117 15.98 0.30 -0.92
N VAL A 118 16.08 -0.56 -1.94
CA VAL A 118 15.32 -0.44 -3.18
C VAL A 118 14.24 -1.53 -3.19
N GLY A 119 13.00 -1.11 -3.22
CA GLY A 119 11.87 -2.01 -3.18
C GLY A 119 10.54 -1.29 -3.35
N LEU A 120 9.50 -2.09 -3.32
CA LEU A 120 8.11 -1.65 -3.41
C LEU A 120 7.38 -2.02 -2.13
N SER A 121 6.61 -1.09 -1.61
CA SER A 121 5.60 -1.35 -0.60
C SER A 121 4.22 -1.32 -1.22
N SER A 122 3.26 -1.87 -0.50
CA SER A 122 1.88 -1.89 -0.97
C SER A 122 0.89 -1.88 0.17
N VAL A 123 -0.34 -1.49 -0.14
CA VAL A 123 -1.47 -1.56 0.78
C VAL A 123 -2.74 -1.96 0.03
N LEU A 124 -3.34 -3.07 0.46
CA LEU A 124 -4.60 -3.61 -0.05
C LEU A 124 -5.69 -3.40 1.01
N PHE A 125 -6.81 -2.80 0.62
CA PHE A 125 -7.95 -2.55 1.50
C PHE A 125 -8.88 -3.76 1.51
N LEU A 126 -8.97 -4.43 2.66
CA LEU A 126 -9.75 -5.66 2.87
C LEU A 126 -11.11 -5.39 3.53
N LYS A 127 -11.17 -4.44 4.46
CA LYS A 127 -12.41 -3.96 5.11
C LYS A 127 -12.32 -2.46 5.30
N THR A 128 -13.43 -1.76 5.12
CA THR A 128 -13.56 -0.33 5.44
C THR A 128 -14.81 -0.14 6.29
N PRO A 129 -14.79 0.79 7.26
CA PRO A 129 -16.01 1.13 7.98
C PRO A 129 -17.01 1.82 7.04
N ASP A 130 -18.30 1.75 7.39
CA ASP A 130 -19.37 2.44 6.65
C ASP A 130 -19.25 3.97 6.76
N THR A 131 -18.64 4.45 7.83
CA THR A 131 -18.34 5.87 8.05
C THR A 131 -16.96 6.04 8.69
N TYR A 132 -16.29 7.12 8.32
CA TYR A 132 -15.05 7.57 8.97
C TYR A 132 -15.28 8.69 10.00
N GLY A 133 -16.57 8.98 10.30
CA GLY A 133 -16.97 10.06 11.20
C GLY A 133 -17.00 11.43 10.53
N GLU A 134 -17.49 12.41 11.30
CA GLU A 134 -17.61 13.78 10.80
C GLU A 134 -16.26 14.50 10.77
N GLU A 135 -15.99 15.22 9.68
CA GLU A 135 -14.86 16.13 9.55
C GLU A 135 -15.29 17.52 10.02
N ILE A 136 -14.98 17.84 11.27
CA ILE A 136 -15.47 19.05 11.93
C ILE A 136 -14.79 20.32 11.38
N ILE A 137 -13.48 20.25 11.10
CA ILE A 137 -12.67 21.41 10.74
C ILE A 137 -12.82 21.77 9.26
N ASN A 138 -12.82 20.77 8.39
CA ASN A 138 -12.94 21.00 6.94
C ASN A 138 -13.80 19.94 6.24
N PRO A 139 -15.13 20.00 6.41
CA PRO A 139 -16.03 18.99 5.85
C PRO A 139 -16.04 18.93 4.31
N LYS A 140 -15.50 19.96 3.63
CA LYS A 140 -15.38 19.97 2.15
C LYS A 140 -14.19 19.17 1.66
N THR A 141 -13.17 18.97 2.49
CA THR A 141 -11.96 18.19 2.16
C THR A 141 -11.65 17.21 3.29
N PRO A 142 -12.51 16.21 3.49
CA PRO A 142 -12.36 15.24 4.58
C PRO A 142 -11.03 14.50 4.47
N SER A 143 -10.47 14.14 5.64
CA SER A 143 -9.22 13.40 5.75
C SER A 143 -9.34 12.14 6.59
N ASN A 144 -10.40 12.02 7.38
CA ASN A 144 -10.61 10.88 8.28
C ASN A 144 -10.46 9.53 7.56
N GLY A 145 -9.58 8.69 8.09
CA GLY A 145 -9.30 7.36 7.54
C GLY A 145 -8.61 7.32 6.18
N HIS A 146 -8.26 8.49 5.62
CA HIS A 146 -7.61 8.56 4.31
C HIS A 146 -6.17 8.05 4.35
N LEU A 147 -5.74 7.48 3.23
CA LEU A 147 -4.35 7.21 2.90
C LEU A 147 -3.78 8.43 2.17
N GLU A 148 -2.63 8.91 2.60
CA GLU A 148 -1.91 10.01 1.98
C GLU A 148 -0.51 9.60 1.58
N PHE A 149 -0.09 10.03 0.39
CA PHE A 149 1.26 9.92 -0.13
C PHE A 149 1.83 11.33 -0.28
N ILE A 150 3.10 11.49 0.11
CA ILE A 150 3.83 12.77 0.08
C ILE A 150 5.13 12.54 -0.66
N GLY A 151 5.29 13.18 -1.82
CA GLY A 151 6.47 13.03 -2.67
C GLY A 151 6.81 14.30 -3.42
N GLY A 152 8.04 14.35 -3.94
CA GLY A 152 8.51 15.47 -4.75
C GLY A 152 8.67 16.79 -4.00
N ALA A 153 8.95 17.85 -4.75
CA ALA A 153 9.05 19.20 -4.22
C ALA A 153 7.72 19.94 -4.37
N GLN A 154 7.27 20.55 -3.28
CA GLN A 154 6.06 21.36 -3.30
C GLN A 154 6.34 22.74 -3.89
N HIS A 155 5.68 23.07 -5.00
CA HIS A 155 5.65 24.39 -5.58
C HIS A 155 4.35 24.62 -6.37
N SER A 156 4.10 25.84 -6.82
CA SER A 156 2.80 26.26 -7.39
C SER A 156 2.29 25.44 -8.59
N LEU A 157 3.18 24.72 -9.29
CA LEU A 157 2.87 23.94 -10.49
C LEU A 157 3.24 22.46 -10.34
N SER A 158 3.40 21.96 -9.07
CA SER A 158 3.67 20.56 -8.79
C SER A 158 2.54 19.92 -7.99
N ILE A 159 2.37 18.61 -8.15
CA ILE A 159 1.56 17.77 -7.29
C ILE A 159 2.54 17.02 -6.37
N SER A 160 2.56 17.39 -5.09
CA SER A 160 3.44 16.79 -4.07
C SER A 160 2.68 15.96 -3.04
N GLN A 161 1.36 15.94 -3.10
CA GLN A 161 0.50 15.16 -2.22
C GLN A 161 -0.59 14.47 -3.01
N PHE A 162 -0.83 13.21 -2.69
CA PHE A 162 -1.97 12.46 -3.19
C PHE A 162 -2.69 11.83 -2.02
N ARG A 163 -3.92 12.26 -1.76
CA ARG A 163 -4.78 11.74 -0.70
C ARG A 163 -6.01 11.08 -1.29
N THR A 164 -6.39 9.94 -0.73
CA THR A 164 -7.53 9.17 -1.21
C THR A 164 -8.31 8.57 -0.05
N SER A 165 -9.65 8.51 -0.20
CA SER A 165 -10.54 7.67 0.61
C SER A 165 -10.62 6.30 -0.06
N PRO A 166 -9.91 5.29 0.45
CA PRO A 166 -9.84 4.01 -0.21
C PRO A 166 -11.13 3.22 -0.06
N LYS A 167 -11.38 2.34 -1.04
CA LYS A 167 -12.47 1.36 -1.03
C LYS A 167 -11.92 -0.05 -0.87
N VAL A 168 -12.75 -0.95 -0.40
CA VAL A 168 -12.43 -2.39 -0.40
C VAL A 168 -12.06 -2.83 -1.81
N GLY A 169 -10.93 -3.51 -1.94
CA GLY A 169 -10.36 -3.93 -3.22
C GLY A 169 -9.34 -2.96 -3.81
N ASP A 170 -9.25 -1.71 -3.34
CA ASP A 170 -8.18 -0.81 -3.77
C ASP A 170 -6.83 -1.35 -3.29
N PHE A 171 -5.90 -1.53 -4.22
CA PHE A 171 -4.54 -2.01 -3.97
C PHE A 171 -3.53 -1.02 -4.53
N PHE A 172 -2.83 -0.32 -3.66
CA PHE A 172 -1.81 0.66 -4.01
C PHE A 172 -0.43 0.05 -3.91
N VAL A 173 0.40 0.25 -4.95
CA VAL A 173 1.82 -0.13 -5.00
C VAL A 173 2.65 1.11 -5.25
N PHE A 174 3.75 1.26 -4.49
CA PHE A 174 4.59 2.46 -4.49
C PHE A 174 6.03 2.14 -4.03
N PRO A 175 7.03 3.02 -4.29
CA PRO A 175 8.40 2.80 -3.86
C PRO A 175 8.54 2.81 -2.33
N TYR A 176 9.51 2.06 -1.79
CA TYR A 176 9.84 2.09 -0.36
C TYR A 176 10.08 3.50 0.18
N THR A 177 10.74 4.34 -0.61
CA THR A 177 11.11 5.71 -0.22
C THR A 177 9.97 6.70 -0.18
N LEU A 178 8.82 6.36 -0.77
CA LEU A 178 7.67 7.27 -0.80
C LEU A 178 7.05 7.40 0.58
N VAL A 179 7.10 8.61 1.13
CA VAL A 179 6.49 8.93 2.43
C VAL A 179 4.97 8.81 2.32
N HIS A 180 4.38 8.11 3.27
CA HIS A 180 2.92 7.93 3.32
C HIS A 180 2.44 7.78 4.75
N GLY A 181 1.15 8.00 4.96
CA GLY A 181 0.53 7.91 6.28
C GLY A 181 -0.96 7.69 6.18
N VAL A 182 -1.57 7.34 7.31
CA VAL A 182 -3.01 7.09 7.42
C VAL A 182 -3.56 7.96 8.53
N TYR A 183 -4.57 8.76 8.18
CA TYR A 183 -5.29 9.60 9.14
C TYR A 183 -6.17 8.77 10.06
N PRO A 184 -6.34 9.19 11.31
CA PRO A 184 -7.32 8.59 12.21
C PRO A 184 -8.73 8.80 11.69
N PHE A 185 -9.66 8.02 12.22
CA PHE A 185 -11.09 8.17 12.00
C PHE A 185 -11.84 8.03 13.33
N SER A 186 -13.14 8.32 13.36
CA SER A 186 -13.96 8.32 14.55
C SER A 186 -15.40 7.89 14.26
N GLY A 187 -16.25 7.86 15.29
CA GLY A 187 -17.69 7.70 15.14
C GLY A 187 -18.17 6.29 14.75
N THR A 188 -17.31 5.28 14.88
CA THR A 188 -17.65 3.88 14.58
C THR A 188 -16.77 2.92 15.34
N ASP A 189 -17.28 1.71 15.63
CA ASP A 189 -16.53 0.58 16.18
C ASP A 189 -16.06 -0.39 15.10
N GLN A 190 -16.39 -0.11 13.84
CA GLN A 190 -16.00 -0.96 12.72
C GLN A 190 -14.50 -0.83 12.44
N VAL A 191 -13.92 -1.93 11.96
CA VAL A 191 -12.50 -2.01 11.65
C VAL A 191 -12.22 -1.55 10.22
N ARG A 192 -11.10 -0.82 10.05
CA ARG A 192 -10.44 -0.61 8.78
C ARG A 192 -9.29 -1.62 8.68
N ARG A 193 -9.48 -2.67 7.87
CA ARG A 193 -8.47 -3.70 7.68
C ARG A 193 -7.71 -3.49 6.38
N THR A 194 -6.39 -3.53 6.47
CA THR A 194 -5.51 -3.54 5.29
C THR A 194 -4.50 -4.68 5.36
N LEU A 195 -4.07 -5.16 4.19
CA LEU A 195 -2.90 -6.00 4.06
C LEU A 195 -1.80 -5.19 3.37
N SER A 196 -0.67 -5.06 4.03
CA SER A 196 0.55 -4.49 3.44
C SER A 196 1.49 -5.62 3.05
N TYR A 197 2.15 -5.49 1.90
CA TYR A 197 3.12 -6.46 1.41
C TYR A 197 4.32 -5.72 0.82
N ASN A 198 5.50 -6.05 1.31
CA ASN A 198 6.76 -5.51 0.82
C ASN A 198 7.38 -6.43 -0.23
N CYS A 199 8.11 -5.83 -1.17
CA CYS A 199 8.79 -6.55 -2.24
C CYS A 199 10.15 -5.91 -2.50
N ASP A 200 11.22 -6.63 -2.23
CA ASP A 200 12.59 -6.19 -2.50
C ASP A 200 12.91 -6.27 -4.00
N ILE A 201 13.69 -5.31 -4.47
CA ILE A 201 14.26 -5.31 -5.81
C ILE A 201 15.74 -5.63 -5.66
N LEU A 202 16.13 -6.87 -5.97
CA LEU A 202 17.49 -7.39 -5.77
C LEU A 202 18.17 -7.70 -7.10
N PRO A 203 19.50 -7.45 -7.24
CA PRO A 203 20.26 -7.91 -8.39
C PRO A 203 20.12 -9.42 -8.58
N LYS A 204 19.92 -9.87 -9.82
CA LYS A 204 19.77 -11.31 -10.15
C LYS A 204 20.96 -12.16 -9.70
N VAL A 205 22.16 -11.58 -9.65
CA VAL A 205 23.41 -12.26 -9.24
C VAL A 205 23.47 -12.57 -7.74
N MET A 206 22.65 -11.88 -6.92
CA MET A 206 22.66 -12.03 -5.45
C MET A 206 21.75 -13.15 -4.94
N VAL A 207 20.97 -13.78 -5.80
CA VAL A 207 20.16 -14.93 -5.39
C VAL A 207 20.99 -16.19 -5.41
N LYS A 208 21.68 -16.44 -4.33
CA LYS A 208 22.18 -17.79 -4.06
C LYS A 208 20.96 -18.64 -3.73
N THR A 209 20.61 -19.53 -4.62
CA THR A 209 19.69 -20.63 -4.32
C THR A 209 20.19 -21.33 -3.05
N LYS A 210 19.40 -21.26 -2.00
CA LYS A 210 19.56 -22.10 -0.82
C LYS A 210 18.96 -23.45 -1.09
#